data_d15fa3af63697b936432d1efb153ee7b
#
_entry.id   d15fa3af63697b936432d1efb153ee7b
#
_cell.length_a   1.000
_cell.length_b   1.000
_cell.length_c   1.000
_cell.angle_alpha   90.00
_cell.angle_beta   90.00
_cell.angle_gamma   90.00
#
_symmetry.space_group_name_H-M   'P 1'
#
loop_
_entity.id
_entity.type
_entity.pdbx_description
1 polymer ?
#
loop_
_entity_poly.entity_id
_entity_poly.type
_entity_poly.pdbx_seq_one_letter_code
_entity_poly.pdbx_strand_id
1 'polypeptide(L)'
;LADVPFDKPFVMMQQLPALLKLKSYKSVYSLVSSFIKNEKLRRMLSMHPLLVGGNPFTTTSIYGLILYLEKKWGIHYSMGGTGNIIKGLEKLMLEEGIDIIKNSEVTEIISKSNKITGVKLNNQEIIEAENVVCNADPPAFYEKMLKKNGQGSFIFNWKKKRMEYSMGLFVYYFGTKRVYKDVEHHTIKFGNKYKEHLEDIFNNKKLNNDISYYLHRPSATDKSMAPEGNDCFYVLVPVPNNQSKIDWQTEGENMKNLVIDKMEKDLMPNLRENIVSDSVSYTHLRAHETSL
;
A
#
# COMPACT_ATOMS: atom_id res chain seq x y z
N LEU A 1 -11.56 20.51 0.10
CA LEU A 1 -12.14 19.16 -0.05
C LEU A 1 -11.49 18.14 0.89
N ALA A 2 -10.17 18.21 1.12
CA ALA A 2 -9.47 17.29 2.01
C ALA A 2 -9.93 17.34 3.47
N ASP A 3 -10.44 18.49 3.91
CA ASP A 3 -10.87 18.76 5.29
C ASP A 3 -12.39 18.61 5.49
N VAL A 4 -13.11 18.11 4.48
CA VAL A 4 -14.58 17.99 4.54
C VAL A 4 -14.94 16.51 4.70
N PRO A 5 -15.61 16.10 5.78
CA PRO A 5 -16.12 14.75 5.92
C PRO A 5 -17.26 14.48 4.93
N PHE A 6 -17.16 13.37 4.18
CA PHE A 6 -18.21 12.93 3.23
C PHE A 6 -19.20 11.98 3.92
N ASP A 7 -19.59 12.26 5.15
CA ASP A 7 -20.44 11.41 5.98
C ASP A 7 -21.95 11.58 5.69
N LYS A 8 -22.34 12.74 5.15
CA LYS A 8 -23.74 13.08 4.89
C LYS A 8 -24.01 13.35 3.41
N PRO A 9 -25.13 12.85 2.84
CA PRO A 9 -25.48 13.10 1.44
C PRO A 9 -25.57 14.59 1.08
N PHE A 10 -26.05 15.42 2.01
CA PHE A 10 -26.14 16.87 1.81
C PHE A 10 -24.77 17.53 1.66
N VAL A 11 -23.79 17.12 2.48
CA VAL A 11 -22.41 17.62 2.38
C VAL A 11 -21.79 17.20 1.05
N MET A 12 -22.03 15.96 0.60
CA MET A 12 -21.59 15.50 -0.72
C MET A 12 -22.19 16.34 -1.87
N MET A 13 -23.47 16.68 -1.78
CA MET A 13 -24.11 17.54 -2.78
C MET A 13 -23.51 18.95 -2.82
N GLN A 14 -23.18 19.54 -1.67
CA GLN A 14 -22.52 20.85 -1.62
C GLN A 14 -21.13 20.84 -2.28
N GLN A 15 -20.43 19.70 -2.26
CA GLN A 15 -19.10 19.56 -2.88
C GLN A 15 -19.17 19.30 -4.40
N LEU A 16 -20.34 18.99 -4.94
CA LEU A 16 -20.49 18.61 -6.35
C LEU A 16 -19.93 19.66 -7.33
N PRO A 17 -20.17 20.99 -7.18
CA PRO A 17 -19.59 21.99 -8.06
C PRO A 17 -18.05 21.99 -8.05
N ALA A 18 -17.44 21.81 -6.87
CA ALA A 18 -15.99 21.72 -6.73
C ALA A 18 -15.43 20.44 -7.41
N LEU A 19 -16.09 19.30 -7.21
CA LEU A 19 -15.75 18.04 -7.86
C LEU A 19 -15.84 18.11 -9.38
N LEU A 20 -16.86 18.76 -9.92
CA LEU A 20 -17.02 19.00 -11.36
C LEU A 20 -15.92 19.92 -11.89
N LYS A 21 -15.59 21.01 -11.19
CA LYS A 21 -14.49 21.91 -11.55
C LYS A 21 -13.14 21.19 -11.58
N LEU A 22 -12.91 20.27 -10.64
CA LEU A 22 -11.72 19.42 -10.58
C LEU A 22 -11.75 18.26 -11.59
N LYS A 23 -12.83 18.13 -12.38
CA LYS A 23 -13.05 17.06 -13.36
C LYS A 23 -12.92 15.66 -12.73
N SER A 24 -13.39 15.50 -11.48
CA SER A 24 -13.28 14.26 -10.70
C SER A 24 -13.96 13.03 -11.33
N TYR A 25 -14.81 13.26 -12.34
CA TYR A 25 -15.41 12.22 -13.18
C TYR A 25 -14.42 11.56 -14.17
N LYS A 26 -13.25 12.17 -14.38
CA LYS A 26 -12.19 11.60 -15.22
C LYS A 26 -11.27 10.69 -14.36
N SER A 27 -10.59 9.75 -15.01
CA SER A 27 -9.46 9.09 -14.39
C SER A 27 -8.24 10.01 -14.32
N VAL A 28 -7.28 9.72 -13.40
CA VAL A 28 -6.04 10.49 -13.30
C VAL A 28 -5.31 10.51 -14.64
N TYR A 29 -5.17 9.33 -15.30
CA TYR A 29 -4.53 9.24 -16.60
C TYR A 29 -5.26 10.07 -17.66
N SER A 30 -6.59 10.03 -17.70
CA SER A 30 -7.40 10.81 -18.65
C SER A 30 -7.27 12.32 -18.40
N LEU A 31 -7.21 12.76 -17.12
CA LEU A 31 -6.98 14.15 -16.78
C LEU A 31 -5.60 14.62 -17.26
N VAL A 32 -4.54 13.88 -16.91
CA VAL A 32 -3.16 14.21 -17.34
C VAL A 32 -3.06 14.24 -18.86
N SER A 33 -3.69 13.30 -19.56
CA SER A 33 -3.69 13.23 -21.03
C SER A 33 -4.35 14.42 -21.70
N SER A 34 -5.24 15.13 -20.99
CA SER A 34 -5.84 16.36 -21.53
C SER A 34 -4.87 17.57 -21.56
N PHE A 35 -3.74 17.48 -20.85
CA PHE A 35 -2.72 18.54 -20.80
C PHE A 35 -1.38 18.11 -21.41
N ILE A 36 -1.03 16.83 -21.34
CA ILE A 36 0.28 16.30 -21.72
C ILE A 36 0.13 15.37 -22.93
N LYS A 37 0.95 15.58 -23.96
CA LYS A 37 0.97 14.73 -25.17
C LYS A 37 1.98 13.59 -25.08
N ASN A 38 3.12 13.82 -24.43
CA ASN A 38 4.19 12.83 -24.31
C ASN A 38 3.76 11.67 -23.39
N GLU A 39 3.80 10.44 -23.91
CA GLU A 39 3.33 9.24 -23.22
C GLU A 39 4.14 8.93 -21.95
N LYS A 40 5.46 9.13 -21.96
CA LYS A 40 6.31 8.91 -20.78
C LYS A 40 5.94 9.85 -19.64
N LEU A 41 5.69 11.13 -19.96
CA LEU A 41 5.24 12.12 -18.98
C LEU A 41 3.82 11.82 -18.48
N ARG A 42 2.93 11.32 -19.34
CA ARG A 42 1.59 10.86 -18.89
C ARG A 42 1.69 9.79 -17.83
N ARG A 43 2.50 8.75 -18.07
CA ARG A 43 2.74 7.66 -17.11
C ARG A 43 3.29 8.20 -15.80
N MET A 44 4.35 9.02 -15.87
CA MET A 44 5.00 9.61 -14.70
C MET A 44 4.03 10.45 -13.84
N LEU A 45 3.24 11.32 -14.47
CA LEU A 45 2.33 12.22 -13.76
C LEU A 45 1.00 11.58 -13.34
N SER A 46 0.70 10.37 -13.81
CA SER A 46 -0.54 9.65 -13.47
C SER A 46 -0.36 8.42 -12.59
N MET A 47 0.86 8.02 -12.27
CA MET A 47 1.12 6.76 -11.54
C MET A 47 0.70 6.79 -10.07
N HIS A 48 0.52 7.95 -9.46
CA HIS A 48 0.29 8.13 -8.02
C HIS A 48 -0.84 7.30 -7.42
N PRO A 49 -1.94 6.99 -8.13
CA PRO A 49 -2.95 6.05 -7.63
C PRO A 49 -2.39 4.68 -7.24
N LEU A 50 -1.33 4.20 -7.89
CA LEU A 50 -0.68 2.93 -7.54
C LEU A 50 -0.12 2.92 -6.12
N LEU A 51 0.28 4.07 -5.58
CA LEU A 51 0.78 4.21 -4.21
C LEU A 51 -0.29 3.88 -3.15
N VAL A 52 -1.56 3.98 -3.53
CA VAL A 52 -2.73 3.68 -2.68
C VAL A 52 -3.57 2.51 -3.21
N GLY A 53 -2.98 1.69 -4.09
CA GLY A 53 -3.60 0.48 -4.62
C GLY A 53 -4.63 0.70 -5.72
N GLY A 54 -4.70 1.91 -6.31
CA GLY A 54 -5.64 2.25 -7.39
C GLY A 54 -5.03 2.15 -8.79
N ASN A 55 -5.86 1.83 -9.79
CA ASN A 55 -5.45 1.83 -11.19
C ASN A 55 -5.53 3.24 -11.78
N PRO A 56 -4.43 3.83 -12.30
CA PRO A 56 -4.43 5.19 -12.88
C PRO A 56 -5.46 5.42 -13.99
N PHE A 57 -5.83 4.35 -14.71
CA PHE A 57 -6.77 4.43 -15.83
C PHE A 57 -8.24 4.44 -15.39
N THR A 58 -8.56 4.04 -14.17
CA THR A 58 -9.92 3.99 -13.62
C THR A 58 -10.11 4.86 -12.38
N THR A 59 -9.06 5.07 -11.60
CA THR A 59 -9.13 5.87 -10.35
C THR A 59 -9.38 7.34 -10.66
N THR A 60 -10.32 7.94 -9.91
CA THR A 60 -10.74 9.35 -10.07
C THR A 60 -9.56 10.32 -10.01
N SER A 61 -9.64 11.38 -10.82
CA SER A 61 -8.62 12.44 -10.90
C SER A 61 -8.40 13.22 -9.59
N ILE A 62 -9.24 13.03 -8.57
CA ILE A 62 -9.01 13.57 -7.21
C ILE A 62 -7.64 13.14 -6.67
N TYR A 63 -7.18 11.94 -7.01
CA TYR A 63 -5.85 11.45 -6.63
C TYR A 63 -4.67 12.23 -7.25
N GLY A 64 -4.91 13.11 -8.21
CA GLY A 64 -3.96 14.16 -8.62
C GLY A 64 -3.58 15.10 -7.48
N LEU A 65 -4.33 15.08 -6.36
CA LEU A 65 -3.98 15.74 -5.11
C LEU A 65 -2.60 15.31 -4.60
N ILE A 66 -2.21 14.05 -4.74
CA ILE A 66 -0.90 13.56 -4.28
C ILE A 66 0.23 14.37 -4.95
N LEU A 67 0.18 14.53 -6.27
CA LEU A 67 1.16 15.33 -7.02
C LEU A 67 1.19 16.79 -6.57
N TYR A 68 0.02 17.37 -6.22
CA TYR A 68 -0.06 18.71 -5.67
C TYR A 68 0.61 18.82 -4.30
N LEU A 69 0.41 17.83 -3.42
CA LEU A 69 1.02 17.78 -2.07
C LEU A 69 2.54 17.64 -2.17
N GLU A 70 3.04 16.77 -3.02
CA GLU A 70 4.47 16.61 -3.30
C GLU A 70 5.10 17.92 -3.78
N LYS A 71 4.44 18.62 -4.69
CA LYS A 71 4.90 19.94 -5.15
C LYS A 71 4.88 20.99 -4.05
N LYS A 72 3.87 20.98 -3.18
CA LYS A 72 3.67 22.01 -2.15
C LYS A 72 4.57 21.82 -0.94
N TRP A 73 4.76 20.59 -0.49
CA TRP A 73 5.46 20.28 0.76
C TRP A 73 6.76 19.48 0.55
N GLY A 74 7.03 19.00 -0.65
CA GLY A 74 8.14 18.13 -0.94
C GLY A 74 7.89 16.68 -0.51
N ILE A 75 8.91 15.87 -0.70
CA ILE A 75 8.98 14.47 -0.25
C ILE A 75 10.04 14.39 0.83
N HIS A 76 9.71 13.82 1.98
CA HIS A 76 10.59 13.72 3.13
C HIS A 76 10.85 12.25 3.48
N TYR A 77 12.07 11.98 3.92
CA TYR A 77 12.50 10.67 4.39
C TYR A 77 12.83 10.75 5.88
N SER A 78 12.37 9.78 6.65
CA SER A 78 12.72 9.66 8.08
C SER A 78 14.09 9.03 8.22
N MET A 79 15.07 9.76 8.73
CA MET A 79 16.41 9.24 9.00
C MET A 79 16.33 8.07 10.00
N GLY A 80 17.06 6.98 9.70
CA GLY A 80 16.93 5.71 10.41
C GLY A 80 15.73 4.85 9.99
N GLY A 81 15.04 5.25 8.90
CA GLY A 81 13.90 4.54 8.32
C GLY A 81 12.55 4.84 8.99
N THR A 82 11.48 4.30 8.43
CA THR A 82 10.11 4.51 8.91
C THR A 82 9.88 4.00 10.34
N GLY A 83 10.67 3.03 10.80
CA GLY A 83 10.66 2.55 12.19
C GLY A 83 10.91 3.66 13.23
N ASN A 84 11.68 4.69 12.89
CA ASN A 84 11.91 5.83 13.79
C ASN A 84 10.68 6.72 13.96
N ILE A 85 9.80 6.80 12.95
CA ILE A 85 8.49 7.47 13.09
C ILE A 85 7.63 6.72 14.11
N ILE A 86 7.61 5.38 14.04
CA ILE A 86 6.85 4.55 14.99
C ILE A 86 7.38 4.72 16.40
N LYS A 87 8.71 4.69 16.58
CA LYS A 87 9.32 4.95 17.90
C LYS A 87 8.98 6.35 18.44
N GLY A 88 8.97 7.37 17.57
CA GLY A 88 8.58 8.72 17.93
C GLY A 88 7.12 8.82 18.38
N LEU A 89 6.20 8.15 17.66
CA LEU A 89 4.78 8.09 18.01
C LEU A 89 4.57 7.30 19.31
N GLU A 90 5.25 6.15 19.50
CA GLU A 90 5.19 5.37 20.74
C GLU A 90 5.62 6.23 21.94
N LYS A 91 6.74 6.96 21.80
CA LYS A 91 7.22 7.86 22.85
C LYS A 91 6.18 8.94 23.19
N LEU A 92 5.62 9.60 22.17
CA LEU A 92 4.56 10.61 22.37
C LEU A 92 3.34 10.02 23.06
N MET A 93 2.88 8.84 22.66
CA MET A 93 1.74 8.17 23.28
C MET A 93 1.98 7.90 24.77
N LEU A 94 3.17 7.44 25.12
CA LEU A 94 3.53 7.20 26.53
C LEU A 94 3.62 8.52 27.33
N GLU A 95 4.15 9.59 26.74
CA GLU A 95 4.19 10.93 27.36
C GLU A 95 2.79 11.50 27.59
N GLU A 96 1.82 11.17 26.73
CA GLU A 96 0.40 11.55 26.87
C GLU A 96 -0.38 10.61 27.81
N GLY A 97 0.27 9.64 28.45
CA GLY A 97 -0.34 8.73 29.41
C GLY A 97 -1.19 7.62 28.77
N ILE A 98 -0.93 7.28 27.51
CA ILE A 98 -1.64 6.22 26.78
C ILE A 98 -0.97 4.86 27.11
N ASP A 99 -1.77 3.91 27.55
CA ASP A 99 -1.33 2.52 27.76
C ASP A 99 -1.20 1.79 26.43
N ILE A 100 -0.03 1.23 26.15
CA ILE A 100 0.26 0.43 24.98
C ILE A 100 0.40 -1.03 25.36
N ILE A 101 -0.57 -1.86 25.01
CA ILE A 101 -0.58 -3.29 25.32
C ILE A 101 -0.13 -4.05 24.07
N LYS A 102 1.09 -4.57 24.10
CA LYS A 102 1.68 -5.35 22.99
C LYS A 102 1.38 -6.86 23.15
N ASN A 103 1.46 -7.60 22.04
CA ASN A 103 1.21 -9.05 21.99
C ASN A 103 -0.20 -9.45 22.49
N SER A 104 -1.17 -8.58 22.30
CA SER A 104 -2.55 -8.73 22.77
C SER A 104 -3.51 -8.61 21.60
N GLU A 105 -3.78 -9.76 20.97
CA GLU A 105 -4.71 -9.81 19.82
C GLU A 105 -6.16 -9.66 20.30
N VAL A 106 -6.87 -8.67 19.73
CA VAL A 106 -8.32 -8.52 19.92
C VAL A 106 -9.05 -9.53 19.03
N THR A 107 -9.77 -10.45 19.64
CA THR A 107 -10.50 -11.53 18.94
C THR A 107 -11.98 -11.24 18.76
N GLU A 108 -12.54 -10.32 19.58
CA GLU A 108 -13.98 -10.04 19.56
C GLU A 108 -14.28 -8.63 20.11
N ILE A 109 -15.28 -7.97 19.51
CA ILE A 109 -15.88 -6.74 20.05
C ILE A 109 -17.10 -7.14 20.90
N ILE A 110 -17.08 -6.78 22.17
CA ILE A 110 -18.18 -7.07 23.08
C ILE A 110 -19.22 -5.94 23.01
N SER A 111 -20.47 -6.33 22.87
CA SER A 111 -21.57 -5.38 22.88
C SER A 111 -22.76 -5.91 23.68
N LYS A 112 -23.50 -4.98 24.32
CA LYS A 112 -24.74 -5.24 25.05
C LYS A 112 -25.77 -4.19 24.62
N SER A 113 -26.94 -4.65 24.23
CA SER A 113 -28.05 -3.74 23.82
C SER A 113 -27.62 -2.73 22.73
N ASN A 114 -26.91 -3.19 21.71
CA ASN A 114 -26.36 -2.37 20.61
C ASN A 114 -25.34 -1.30 21.01
N LYS A 115 -24.78 -1.38 22.21
CA LYS A 115 -23.68 -0.51 22.66
C LYS A 115 -22.43 -1.36 22.84
N ILE A 116 -21.29 -0.83 22.40
CA ILE A 116 -19.99 -1.44 22.67
C ILE A 116 -19.70 -1.31 24.16
N THR A 117 -19.23 -2.38 24.78
CA THR A 117 -18.87 -2.43 26.20
C THR A 117 -17.41 -2.84 26.40
N GLY A 118 -16.71 -3.26 25.37
CA GLY A 118 -15.30 -3.61 25.46
C GLY A 118 -14.81 -4.47 24.32
N VAL A 119 -13.60 -4.99 24.49
CA VAL A 119 -12.96 -5.91 23.58
C VAL A 119 -12.48 -7.16 24.33
N LYS A 120 -12.46 -8.30 23.65
CA LYS A 120 -11.94 -9.56 24.18
C LYS A 120 -10.62 -9.89 23.51
N LEU A 121 -9.63 -10.23 24.31
CA LEU A 121 -8.30 -10.63 23.86
C LEU A 121 -8.20 -12.14 23.61
N ASN A 122 -7.13 -12.57 22.95
CA ASN A 122 -6.84 -13.98 22.68
C ASN A 122 -6.62 -14.80 23.98
N ASN A 123 -6.12 -14.19 25.05
CA ASN A 123 -5.97 -14.79 26.38
C ASN A 123 -7.29 -14.85 27.19
N GLN A 124 -8.44 -14.52 26.58
CA GLN A 124 -9.79 -14.43 27.15
C GLN A 124 -10.02 -13.23 28.09
N GLU A 125 -9.05 -12.39 28.31
CA GLU A 125 -9.19 -11.14 29.06
C GLU A 125 -10.15 -10.19 28.35
N ILE A 126 -10.90 -9.42 29.14
CA ILE A 126 -11.84 -8.41 28.65
C ILE A 126 -11.34 -7.04 29.08
N ILE A 127 -11.15 -6.15 28.11
CA ILE A 127 -10.88 -4.74 28.38
C ILE A 127 -12.17 -3.96 28.12
N GLU A 128 -12.67 -3.33 29.19
CA GLU A 128 -13.88 -2.50 29.10
C GLU A 128 -13.58 -1.19 28.37
N ALA A 129 -14.45 -0.83 27.42
CA ALA A 129 -14.36 0.42 26.66
C ALA A 129 -15.74 0.80 26.11
N GLU A 130 -16.09 2.08 26.20
CA GLU A 130 -17.31 2.62 25.61
C GLU A 130 -17.19 2.89 24.11
N ASN A 131 -15.97 3.15 23.64
CA ASN A 131 -15.65 3.43 22.25
C ASN A 131 -14.45 2.59 21.82
N VAL A 132 -14.52 2.01 20.63
CA VAL A 132 -13.42 1.23 20.04
C VAL A 132 -13.14 1.76 18.63
N VAL A 133 -11.89 2.18 18.39
CA VAL A 133 -11.40 2.55 17.07
C VAL A 133 -10.59 1.37 16.52
N CYS A 134 -11.02 0.83 15.39
CA CYS A 134 -10.37 -0.31 14.77
C CYS A 134 -9.60 0.12 13.51
N ASN A 135 -8.30 -0.18 13.47
CA ASN A 135 -7.44 0.01 12.30
C ASN A 135 -7.10 -1.31 11.57
N ALA A 136 -7.83 -2.40 11.88
CA ALA A 136 -7.70 -3.65 11.14
C ALA A 136 -8.40 -3.55 9.76
N ASP A 137 -8.06 -4.49 8.86
CA ASP A 137 -8.72 -4.59 7.55
C ASP A 137 -10.24 -4.74 7.71
N PRO A 138 -11.05 -3.83 7.10
CA PRO A 138 -12.50 -3.82 7.30
C PRO A 138 -13.20 -5.15 7.01
N PRO A 139 -12.95 -5.87 5.89
CA PRO A 139 -13.50 -7.19 5.66
C PRO A 139 -13.20 -8.19 6.79
N ALA A 140 -11.95 -8.25 7.23
CA ALA A 140 -11.54 -9.15 8.31
C ALA A 140 -12.20 -8.77 9.66
N PHE A 141 -12.26 -7.48 9.96
CA PHE A 141 -12.92 -6.96 11.15
C PHE A 141 -14.40 -7.35 11.21
N TYR A 142 -15.17 -7.10 10.15
CA TYR A 142 -16.57 -7.45 10.08
C TYR A 142 -16.82 -8.95 10.10
N GLU A 143 -15.95 -9.75 9.51
CA GLU A 143 -16.12 -11.21 9.44
C GLU A 143 -15.70 -11.93 10.72
N LYS A 144 -14.56 -11.51 11.29
CA LYS A 144 -13.96 -12.23 12.41
C LYS A 144 -14.42 -11.69 13.76
N MET A 145 -14.48 -10.35 13.92
CA MET A 145 -14.67 -9.72 15.22
C MET A 145 -16.14 -9.36 15.53
N LEU A 146 -16.92 -8.92 14.54
CA LEU A 146 -18.32 -8.53 14.73
C LEU A 146 -19.32 -9.65 14.50
N LYS A 147 -19.02 -10.64 13.66
CA LYS A 147 -19.95 -11.71 13.27
C LYS A 147 -20.36 -12.61 14.43
N LYS A 148 -19.49 -12.80 15.43
CA LYS A 148 -19.78 -13.65 16.60
C LYS A 148 -20.98 -13.16 17.41
N ASN A 149 -21.29 -11.86 17.38
CA ASN A 149 -22.41 -11.25 18.13
C ASN A 149 -23.69 -11.08 17.32
N GLY A 150 -23.84 -11.75 16.17
CA GLY A 150 -25.03 -11.61 15.32
C GLY A 150 -25.17 -10.24 14.62
N GLN A 151 -24.21 -9.37 14.81
CA GLN A 151 -24.24 -8.00 14.28
C GLN A 151 -23.66 -7.85 12.87
N GLY A 152 -23.27 -8.96 12.23
CA GLY A 152 -22.82 -8.95 10.83
C GLY A 152 -23.97 -8.48 9.93
N SER A 153 -23.96 -7.19 9.58
CA SER A 153 -25.03 -6.55 8.83
C SER A 153 -25.24 -7.24 7.48
N PHE A 154 -26.49 -7.54 7.13
CA PHE A 154 -26.91 -7.91 5.77
C PHE A 154 -26.34 -6.92 4.72
N ILE A 155 -26.29 -5.63 5.07
CA ILE A 155 -25.72 -4.57 4.25
C ILE A 155 -24.22 -4.80 4.00
N PHE A 156 -23.47 -5.25 4.99
CA PHE A 156 -22.03 -5.55 4.82
C PHE A 156 -21.83 -6.75 3.89
N ASN A 157 -22.58 -7.82 4.08
CA ASN A 157 -22.52 -9.01 3.21
C ASN A 157 -22.86 -8.68 1.76
N TRP A 158 -23.83 -7.78 1.53
CA TRP A 158 -24.19 -7.30 0.21
C TRP A 158 -23.08 -6.40 -0.39
N LYS A 159 -22.50 -5.49 0.40
CA LYS A 159 -21.36 -4.67 -0.02
C LYS A 159 -20.13 -5.52 -0.32
N LYS A 160 -19.80 -6.49 0.52
CA LYS A 160 -18.67 -7.39 0.36
C LYS A 160 -18.66 -8.10 -1.00
N LYS A 161 -19.82 -8.58 -1.47
CA LYS A 161 -19.95 -9.21 -2.79
C LYS A 161 -19.59 -8.29 -3.96
N ARG A 162 -19.56 -6.99 -3.73
CA ARG A 162 -19.28 -5.94 -4.72
C ARG A 162 -18.00 -5.16 -4.43
N MET A 163 -17.26 -5.54 -3.41
CA MET A 163 -15.98 -4.91 -3.10
C MET A 163 -14.95 -5.26 -4.17
N GLU A 164 -14.32 -4.24 -4.71
CA GLU A 164 -13.12 -4.36 -5.51
C GLU A 164 -11.92 -4.20 -4.58
N TYR A 165 -11.05 -5.20 -4.58
CA TYR A 165 -9.83 -5.16 -3.79
C TYR A 165 -8.69 -4.52 -4.59
N SER A 166 -7.80 -3.81 -3.90
CA SER A 166 -6.58 -3.30 -4.49
C SER A 166 -5.72 -4.43 -5.06
N MET A 167 -4.76 -4.08 -5.88
CA MET A 167 -3.70 -5.00 -6.28
C MET A 167 -2.91 -5.51 -5.07
N GLY A 168 -2.24 -6.64 -5.21
CA GLY A 168 -1.19 -7.11 -4.31
C GLY A 168 0.16 -6.46 -4.66
N LEU A 169 1.12 -6.62 -3.76
CA LEU A 169 2.51 -6.22 -3.98
C LEU A 169 3.44 -7.40 -3.72
N PHE A 170 4.28 -7.69 -4.69
CA PHE A 170 5.47 -8.49 -4.50
C PHE A 170 6.57 -7.56 -3.98
N VAL A 171 7.13 -7.88 -2.82
CA VAL A 171 8.18 -7.07 -2.19
C VAL A 171 9.44 -7.90 -2.06
N TYR A 172 10.52 -7.41 -2.65
CA TYR A 172 11.82 -8.06 -2.58
C TYR A 172 12.82 -7.13 -1.89
N TYR A 173 13.33 -7.54 -0.75
CA TYR A 173 14.36 -6.85 0.02
C TYR A 173 15.71 -7.48 -0.26
N PHE A 174 16.75 -6.67 -0.45
CA PHE A 174 18.10 -7.19 -0.64
C PHE A 174 19.19 -6.18 -0.23
N GLY A 175 20.32 -6.74 0.18
CA GLY A 175 21.57 -6.00 0.42
C GLY A 175 22.61 -6.38 -0.61
N THR A 176 23.48 -5.43 -0.99
CA THR A 176 24.57 -5.65 -1.95
C THR A 176 25.91 -5.26 -1.37
N LYS A 177 26.96 -6.01 -1.72
CA LYS A 177 28.38 -5.67 -1.42
C LYS A 177 28.99 -4.61 -2.34
N ARG A 178 28.14 -4.02 -3.21
CA ARG A 178 28.51 -2.96 -4.15
C ARG A 178 27.54 -1.79 -4.03
N VAL A 179 28.08 -0.57 -4.10
CA VAL A 179 27.28 0.67 -4.15
C VAL A 179 26.88 0.98 -5.60
N TYR A 180 25.58 1.15 -5.86
CA TYR A 180 25.03 1.49 -7.17
C TYR A 180 24.70 2.99 -7.23
N LYS A 181 25.72 3.82 -7.49
CA LYS A 181 25.62 5.29 -7.43
C LYS A 181 24.61 5.90 -8.39
N ASP A 182 24.34 5.21 -9.50
CA ASP A 182 23.37 5.65 -10.54
C ASP A 182 21.92 5.31 -10.22
N VAL A 183 21.68 4.67 -9.06
CA VAL A 183 20.31 4.40 -8.56
C VAL A 183 19.99 5.45 -7.51
N GLU A 184 18.97 6.23 -7.77
CA GLU A 184 18.47 7.26 -6.86
C GLU A 184 17.71 6.64 -5.67
N HIS A 185 17.42 7.47 -4.64
CA HIS A 185 16.64 7.03 -3.47
C HIS A 185 15.31 6.38 -3.86
N HIS A 186 14.62 7.00 -4.81
CA HIS A 186 13.39 6.50 -5.39
C HIS A 186 13.56 6.37 -6.91
N THR A 187 13.43 5.17 -7.43
CA THR A 187 13.50 4.91 -8.88
C THR A 187 12.28 4.12 -9.32
N ILE A 188 11.59 4.61 -10.35
CA ILE A 188 10.43 3.92 -10.91
C ILE A 188 10.75 3.55 -12.36
N LYS A 189 10.60 2.28 -12.68
CA LYS A 189 10.76 1.76 -14.03
C LYS A 189 9.40 1.28 -14.54
N PHE A 190 8.98 1.84 -15.67
CA PHE A 190 7.77 1.40 -16.37
C PHE A 190 8.08 0.32 -17.37
N GLY A 191 7.29 -0.74 -17.40
CA GLY A 191 7.29 -1.72 -18.48
C GLY A 191 6.86 -1.09 -19.81
N ASN A 192 7.20 -1.73 -20.93
CA ASN A 192 6.87 -1.23 -22.26
C ASN A 192 5.35 -1.21 -22.47
N LYS A 193 4.67 -2.28 -22.01
CA LYS A 193 3.21 -2.49 -22.11
C LYS A 193 2.50 -2.10 -20.82
N TYR A 194 2.78 -0.88 -20.32
CA TYR A 194 2.31 -0.42 -19.01
C TYR A 194 0.79 -0.53 -18.79
N LYS A 195 -0.01 -0.16 -19.80
CA LYS A 195 -1.47 -0.24 -19.69
C LYS A 195 -1.97 -1.67 -19.64
N GLU A 196 -1.44 -2.52 -20.53
CA GLU A 196 -1.78 -3.95 -20.59
C GLU A 196 -1.35 -4.67 -19.30
N HIS A 197 -0.19 -4.31 -18.75
CA HIS A 197 0.26 -4.85 -17.47
C HIS A 197 -0.72 -4.53 -16.33
N LEU A 198 -1.21 -3.29 -16.24
CA LEU A 198 -2.21 -2.93 -15.23
C LEU A 198 -3.57 -3.58 -15.50
N GLU A 199 -3.95 -3.75 -16.76
CA GLU A 199 -5.16 -4.51 -17.12
C GLU A 199 -5.05 -5.98 -16.66
N ASP A 200 -3.90 -6.61 -16.86
CA ASP A 200 -3.64 -7.96 -16.40
C ASP A 200 -3.72 -8.09 -14.87
N ILE A 201 -3.18 -7.11 -14.13
CA ILE A 201 -3.20 -7.11 -12.67
C ILE A 201 -4.62 -6.91 -12.12
N PHE A 202 -5.31 -5.87 -12.57
CA PHE A 202 -6.57 -5.44 -11.97
C PHE A 202 -7.77 -6.24 -12.46
N ASN A 203 -7.84 -6.59 -13.75
CA ASN A 203 -9.00 -7.20 -14.38
C ASN A 203 -8.78 -8.68 -14.69
N ASN A 204 -7.71 -9.02 -15.43
CA ASN A 204 -7.46 -10.39 -15.88
C ASN A 204 -6.90 -11.30 -14.78
N LYS A 205 -6.38 -10.73 -13.69
CA LYS A 205 -5.76 -11.44 -12.55
C LYS A 205 -4.62 -12.36 -12.97
N LYS A 206 -3.75 -11.88 -13.87
CA LYS A 206 -2.64 -12.63 -14.45
C LYS A 206 -1.30 -11.96 -14.15
N LEU A 207 -0.25 -12.77 -13.99
CA LEU A 207 1.14 -12.30 -14.01
C LEU A 207 1.56 -11.98 -15.44
N ASN A 208 2.47 -11.00 -15.57
CA ASN A 208 3.05 -10.59 -16.85
C ASN A 208 4.56 -10.42 -16.68
N ASN A 209 5.32 -10.76 -17.73
CA ASN A 209 6.77 -10.64 -17.73
C ASN A 209 7.27 -9.21 -18.04
N ASP A 210 6.43 -8.34 -18.59
CA ASP A 210 6.75 -6.92 -18.81
C ASP A 210 6.32 -6.08 -17.62
N ILE A 211 7.00 -6.29 -16.49
CA ILE A 211 6.68 -5.66 -15.21
C ILE A 211 7.13 -4.19 -15.15
N SER A 212 6.34 -3.39 -14.43
CA SER A 212 6.78 -2.11 -13.88
C SER A 212 7.15 -2.32 -12.42
N TYR A 213 8.19 -1.63 -11.94
CA TYR A 213 8.62 -1.75 -10.56
C TYR A 213 9.06 -0.41 -9.96
N TYR A 214 8.96 -0.31 -8.66
CA TYR A 214 9.54 0.75 -7.86
C TYR A 214 10.72 0.20 -7.07
N LEU A 215 11.86 0.85 -7.16
CA LEU A 215 13.09 0.53 -6.45
C LEU A 215 13.39 1.62 -5.44
N HIS A 216 13.56 1.25 -4.17
CA HIS A 216 13.93 2.12 -3.07
C HIS A 216 15.34 1.81 -2.61
N ARG A 217 16.18 2.83 -2.55
CA ARG A 217 17.55 2.77 -2.06
C ARG A 217 17.73 3.76 -0.90
N PRO A 218 17.37 3.42 0.34
CA PRO A 218 17.46 4.34 1.47
C PRO A 218 18.89 4.72 1.80
N SER A 219 19.88 3.86 1.56
CA SER A 219 21.32 4.12 1.71
C SER A 219 21.85 5.25 0.83
N ALA A 220 21.12 5.67 -0.21
CA ALA A 220 21.44 6.87 -0.99
C ALA A 220 21.37 8.15 -0.14
N THR A 221 20.39 8.23 0.77
CA THR A 221 20.15 9.37 1.66
C THR A 221 20.72 9.16 3.05
N ASP A 222 20.52 7.97 3.62
CA ASP A 222 20.88 7.62 4.99
C ASP A 222 21.94 6.51 5.00
N LYS A 223 23.17 6.87 5.26
CA LYS A 223 24.30 5.93 5.28
C LYS A 223 24.24 4.90 6.40
N SER A 224 23.42 5.14 7.43
CA SER A 224 23.23 4.17 8.52
C SER A 224 22.40 2.95 8.11
N MET A 225 21.75 3.00 6.92
CA MET A 225 20.88 1.94 6.43
C MET A 225 21.63 0.73 5.84
N ALA A 226 22.95 0.85 5.59
CA ALA A 226 23.79 -0.24 5.12
C ALA A 226 25.20 -0.13 5.71
N PRO A 227 25.97 -1.25 5.82
CA PRO A 227 27.39 -1.18 6.16
C PRO A 227 28.19 -0.35 5.14
N GLU A 228 29.34 0.17 5.55
CA GLU A 228 30.22 0.95 4.68
C GLU A 228 30.58 0.14 3.42
N GLY A 229 30.51 0.79 2.27
CA GLY A 229 30.76 0.17 0.96
C GLY A 229 29.62 -0.68 0.40
N ASN A 230 28.54 -0.85 1.15
CA ASN A 230 27.38 -1.65 0.78
C ASN A 230 26.16 -0.75 0.47
N ASP A 231 25.14 -1.34 -0.13
CA ASP A 231 23.83 -0.73 -0.32
C ASP A 231 22.70 -1.64 0.20
N CYS A 232 21.57 -1.03 0.53
CA CYS A 232 20.33 -1.77 0.80
C CYS A 232 19.19 -1.26 -0.07
N PHE A 233 18.31 -2.18 -0.42
CA PHE A 233 17.20 -1.93 -1.34
C PHE A 233 15.94 -2.67 -0.94
N TYR A 234 14.80 -2.15 -1.38
CA TYR A 234 13.64 -2.97 -1.64
C TYR A 234 12.99 -2.62 -2.97
N VAL A 235 12.38 -3.61 -3.58
CA VAL A 235 11.64 -3.48 -4.82
C VAL A 235 10.17 -3.80 -4.57
N LEU A 236 9.27 -2.98 -5.11
CA LEU A 236 7.84 -3.23 -5.14
C LEU A 236 7.40 -3.49 -6.58
N VAL A 237 6.75 -4.62 -6.81
CA VAL A 237 6.12 -4.95 -8.09
C VAL A 237 4.62 -5.12 -7.86
N PRO A 238 3.78 -4.33 -8.55
CA PRO A 238 2.34 -4.57 -8.56
C PRO A 238 2.02 -5.94 -9.15
N VAL A 239 1.21 -6.71 -8.44
CA VAL A 239 0.78 -8.06 -8.83
C VAL A 239 -0.71 -8.24 -8.59
N PRO A 240 -1.37 -9.24 -9.21
CA PRO A 240 -2.75 -9.56 -8.88
C PRO A 240 -2.93 -9.88 -7.40
N ASN A 241 -4.08 -9.53 -6.83
CA ASN A 241 -4.42 -9.87 -5.45
C ASN A 241 -4.84 -11.35 -5.31
N ASN A 242 -5.17 -11.79 -4.09
CA ASN A 242 -5.51 -13.19 -3.78
C ASN A 242 -6.73 -13.75 -4.52
N GLN A 243 -7.50 -12.93 -5.25
CA GLN A 243 -8.56 -13.42 -6.12
C GLN A 243 -8.02 -14.13 -7.38
N SER A 244 -6.72 -13.97 -7.69
CA SER A 244 -6.05 -14.54 -8.87
C SER A 244 -5.80 -16.04 -8.81
N LYS A 245 -5.84 -16.65 -7.62
CA LYS A 245 -5.47 -18.07 -7.40
C LYS A 245 -4.03 -18.41 -7.81
N ILE A 246 -3.12 -17.44 -7.86
CA ILE A 246 -1.69 -17.66 -8.13
C ILE A 246 -1.09 -18.40 -6.94
N ASP A 247 -0.39 -19.48 -7.22
CA ASP A 247 0.41 -20.18 -6.22
C ASP A 247 1.75 -19.46 -6.02
N TRP A 248 1.81 -18.64 -4.97
CA TRP A 248 3.01 -17.87 -4.66
C TRP A 248 4.15 -18.68 -4.06
N GLN A 249 3.91 -19.92 -3.62
CA GLN A 249 5.02 -20.80 -3.19
C GLN A 249 5.90 -21.17 -4.39
N THR A 250 5.27 -21.35 -5.56
CA THR A 250 5.97 -21.65 -6.81
C THR A 250 6.36 -20.38 -7.57
N GLU A 251 5.41 -19.44 -7.75
CA GLU A 251 5.62 -18.25 -8.58
C GLU A 251 6.50 -17.18 -7.90
N GLY A 252 6.69 -17.27 -6.59
CA GLY A 252 7.50 -16.31 -5.86
C GLY A 252 8.96 -16.29 -6.28
N GLU A 253 9.57 -17.44 -6.45
CA GLU A 253 10.96 -17.54 -6.90
C GLU A 253 11.11 -17.15 -8.40
N ASN A 254 10.12 -17.49 -9.22
CA ASN A 254 10.07 -17.06 -10.62
C ASN A 254 10.00 -15.52 -10.72
N MET A 255 9.15 -14.90 -9.91
CA MET A 255 9.02 -13.44 -9.88
C MET A 255 10.29 -12.77 -9.34
N LYS A 256 10.92 -13.31 -8.30
CA LYS A 256 12.21 -12.84 -7.79
C LYS A 256 13.27 -12.84 -8.89
N ASN A 257 13.42 -13.94 -9.60
CA ASN A 257 14.38 -14.05 -10.69
C ASN A 257 14.07 -13.06 -11.82
N LEU A 258 12.81 -12.92 -12.21
CA LEU A 258 12.39 -11.94 -13.22
C LEU A 258 12.74 -10.50 -12.80
N VAL A 259 12.51 -10.15 -11.53
CA VAL A 259 12.83 -8.82 -10.97
C VAL A 259 14.34 -8.57 -11.00
N ILE A 260 15.15 -9.54 -10.56
CA ILE A 260 16.62 -9.43 -10.58
C ILE A 260 17.11 -9.24 -12.03
N ASP A 261 16.66 -10.07 -12.98
CA ASP A 261 17.06 -9.99 -14.38
C ASP A 261 16.69 -8.62 -15.00
N LYS A 262 15.50 -8.09 -14.67
CA LYS A 262 15.09 -6.76 -15.14
C LYS A 262 15.95 -5.64 -14.55
N MET A 263 16.21 -5.66 -13.23
CA MET A 263 17.07 -4.68 -12.58
C MET A 263 18.50 -4.74 -13.09
N GLU A 264 19.05 -5.95 -13.25
CA GLU A 264 20.42 -6.16 -13.77
C GLU A 264 20.59 -5.60 -15.17
N LYS A 265 19.62 -5.85 -16.03
CA LYS A 265 19.60 -5.32 -17.40
C LYS A 265 19.42 -3.80 -17.45
N ASP A 266 18.56 -3.26 -16.60
CA ASP A 266 18.09 -1.87 -16.74
C ASP A 266 18.92 -0.84 -15.95
N LEU A 267 19.42 -1.19 -14.76
CA LEU A 267 19.94 -0.22 -13.77
C LEU A 267 21.16 -0.70 -12.97
N MET A 268 21.28 -2.00 -12.73
CA MET A 268 22.20 -2.55 -11.71
C MET A 268 23.08 -3.68 -12.30
N PRO A 269 24.07 -3.37 -13.14
CA PRO A 269 24.90 -4.41 -13.78
C PRO A 269 25.55 -5.34 -12.76
N ASN A 270 25.55 -6.64 -13.02
CA ASN A 270 26.07 -7.73 -12.17
C ASN A 270 25.36 -7.77 -10.79
N LEU A 271 24.07 -7.45 -10.73
CA LEU A 271 23.31 -7.43 -9.48
C LEU A 271 23.35 -8.78 -8.77
N ARG A 272 23.07 -9.86 -9.51
CA ARG A 272 22.97 -11.22 -8.95
C ARG A 272 24.22 -11.64 -8.17
N GLU A 273 25.41 -11.31 -8.68
CA GLU A 273 26.70 -11.62 -8.05
C GLU A 273 27.00 -10.74 -6.83
N ASN A 274 26.34 -9.59 -6.72
CA ASN A 274 26.57 -8.62 -5.66
C ASN A 274 25.56 -8.71 -4.51
N ILE A 275 24.50 -9.49 -4.64
CA ILE A 275 23.54 -9.71 -3.54
C ILE A 275 24.23 -10.53 -2.44
N VAL A 276 24.18 -10.03 -1.19
CA VAL A 276 24.77 -10.69 0.00
C VAL A 276 23.71 -11.20 0.97
N SER A 277 22.52 -10.63 0.91
CA SER A 277 21.36 -11.06 1.70
C SER A 277 20.09 -10.67 0.98
N ASP A 278 19.06 -11.47 1.09
CA ASP A 278 17.77 -11.16 0.50
C ASP A 278 16.60 -11.78 1.25
N SER A 279 15.41 -11.23 1.04
CA SER A 279 14.15 -11.75 1.55
C SER A 279 13.00 -11.31 0.66
N VAL A 280 12.03 -12.19 0.48
CA VAL A 280 10.80 -11.90 -0.24
C VAL A 280 9.63 -11.83 0.72
N SER A 281 8.79 -10.82 0.56
CA SER A 281 7.54 -10.69 1.28
C SER A 281 6.38 -10.54 0.30
N TYR A 282 5.35 -11.33 0.53
CA TYR A 282 4.10 -11.26 -0.23
C TYR A 282 3.06 -10.55 0.64
N THR A 283 2.84 -9.25 0.42
CA THR A 283 1.90 -8.47 1.24
C THR A 283 0.48 -9.01 1.20
N HIS A 284 0.09 -9.64 0.10
CA HIS A 284 -1.22 -10.26 -0.05
C HIS A 284 -1.41 -11.58 0.74
N LEU A 285 -0.35 -12.29 1.11
CA LEU A 285 -0.44 -13.42 2.05
C LEU A 285 -0.69 -12.94 3.47
N ARG A 286 -0.15 -11.76 3.84
CA ARG A 286 -0.33 -11.18 5.16
C ARG A 286 -1.68 -10.47 5.35
N ALA A 287 -2.36 -10.06 4.29
CA ALA A 287 -3.70 -9.46 4.41
C ALA A 287 -4.76 -10.40 5.02
N HIS A 288 -4.50 -11.71 5.03
CA HIS A 288 -5.28 -12.69 5.79
C HIS A 288 -4.63 -13.10 7.12
N GLU A 289 -3.36 -12.74 7.33
CA GLU A 289 -2.56 -13.09 8.51
C GLU A 289 -2.25 -11.87 9.40
N THR A 290 -2.77 -10.68 9.13
CA THR A 290 -2.76 -9.59 10.09
C THR A 290 -3.78 -9.82 11.19
N SER A 291 -3.66 -10.95 11.81
CA SER A 291 -3.84 -11.13 13.23
C SER A 291 -2.49 -10.74 13.87
N LEU A 292 -2.28 -9.47 14.07
CA LEU A 292 -1.31 -8.95 15.02
C LEU A 292 -2.07 -8.48 16.22
#